data_e5e09479239b4cb800a3ac220bec0559
#
_entry.id   e5e09479239b4cb800a3ac220bec0559
#
_cell.length_a   1.000
_cell.length_b   1.000
_cell.length_c   1.000
_cell.angle_alpha   90.00
_cell.angle_beta   90.00
_cell.angle_gamma   90.00
#
_symmetry.space_group_name_H-M   'P 1'
#
loop_
_entity.id
_entity.type
_entity.pdbx_description
1 polymer ?
#
loop_
_entity_poly.entity_id
_entity_poly.type
_entity_poly.pdbx_seq_one_letter_code
_entity_poly.pdbx_strand_id
1 'polypeptide(L)'
;MVIEENISFDRVKKIVNENPNLKFHFRYFDSRDESCFDNHFYHFILNDPDPVGYGHLDYDDDKMWLGMCVFDSFISKGHGKIILKSLLDKRGKHEIHLTVDKDNFKAINLYLSHGFKIYKQTDNIFYCYYKNT
;
A
#
# COMPACT_ATOMS: atom_id res chain seq x y z
N MET A 1 -17.14 8.41 2.83
CA MET A 1 -15.81 7.78 2.78
C MET A 1 -14.91 8.46 3.80
N VAL A 2 -14.30 7.70 4.67
CA VAL A 2 -13.53 8.23 5.79
C VAL A 2 -12.15 7.56 5.84
N ILE A 3 -11.10 8.37 6.01
CA ILE A 3 -9.73 7.90 6.25
C ILE A 3 -9.52 7.83 7.76
N GLU A 4 -9.19 6.63 8.24
CA GLU A 4 -8.90 6.37 9.64
C GLU A 4 -7.38 6.32 9.82
N GLU A 5 -6.83 7.34 10.49
CA GLU A 5 -5.38 7.46 10.74
C GLU A 5 -5.04 6.97 12.15
N ASN A 6 -3.73 6.88 12.44
CA ASN A 6 -3.21 6.50 13.76
C ASN A 6 -3.74 5.15 14.26
N ILE A 7 -3.83 4.20 13.35
CA ILE A 7 -4.33 2.86 13.65
C ILE A 7 -3.27 2.04 14.37
N SER A 8 -3.74 1.18 15.29
CA SER A 8 -2.86 0.28 16.03
C SER A 8 -2.54 -0.97 15.22
N PHE A 9 -1.45 -1.64 15.60
CA PHE A 9 -1.11 -2.94 15.02
C PHE A 9 -2.24 -3.96 15.23
N ASP A 10 -2.86 -3.96 16.42
CA ASP A 10 -3.98 -4.85 16.73
C ASP A 10 -5.19 -4.61 15.81
N ARG A 11 -5.44 -3.35 15.45
CA ARG A 11 -6.52 -2.99 14.51
C ARG A 11 -6.26 -3.59 13.13
N VAL A 12 -5.04 -3.46 12.63
CA VAL A 12 -4.65 -4.02 11.32
C VAL A 12 -4.70 -5.55 11.37
N LYS A 13 -4.18 -6.14 12.45
CA LYS A 13 -4.18 -7.59 12.63
C LYS A 13 -5.60 -8.16 12.62
N LYS A 14 -6.54 -7.49 13.28
CA LYS A 14 -7.95 -7.89 13.28
C LYS A 14 -8.54 -7.88 11.87
N ILE A 15 -8.27 -6.84 11.10
CA ILE A 15 -8.76 -6.72 9.73
C ILE A 15 -8.18 -7.81 8.85
N VAL A 16 -6.89 -8.11 8.97
CA VAL A 16 -6.24 -9.17 8.19
C VAL A 16 -6.86 -10.52 8.53
N ASN A 17 -7.15 -10.78 9.81
CA ASN A 17 -7.78 -12.04 10.24
C ASN A 17 -9.22 -12.18 9.73
N GLU A 18 -9.94 -11.08 9.58
CA GLU A 18 -11.30 -11.06 9.03
C GLU A 18 -11.32 -11.15 7.49
N ASN A 19 -10.17 -10.94 6.85
CA ASN A 19 -10.02 -10.97 5.40
C ASN A 19 -8.81 -11.86 5.03
N PRO A 20 -8.96 -13.19 5.09
CA PRO A 20 -7.82 -14.11 4.96
C PRO A 20 -6.96 -13.93 3.71
N ASN A 21 -7.56 -13.47 2.62
CA ASN A 21 -6.84 -13.27 1.36
C ASN A 21 -5.89 -12.09 1.38
N LEU A 22 -5.98 -11.20 2.40
CA LEU A 22 -5.06 -10.07 2.53
C LEU A 22 -3.61 -10.48 2.72
N LYS A 23 -3.36 -11.67 3.25
CA LYS A 23 -2.00 -12.17 3.44
C LYS A 23 -1.24 -12.29 2.12
N PHE A 24 -1.94 -12.51 1.01
CA PHE A 24 -1.32 -12.54 -0.32
C PHE A 24 -0.88 -11.14 -0.77
N HIS A 25 -1.55 -10.11 -0.30
CA HIS A 25 -1.23 -8.72 -0.65
C HIS A 25 -0.19 -8.11 0.29
N PHE A 26 -0.14 -8.62 1.54
CA PHE A 26 0.86 -8.24 2.54
C PHE A 26 1.83 -9.41 2.76
N ARG A 27 2.70 -9.67 1.77
CA ARG A 27 3.60 -10.82 1.74
C ARG A 27 4.40 -11.04 3.02
N TYR A 28 4.71 -9.96 3.72
CA TYR A 28 5.58 -10.02 4.90
C TYR A 28 4.83 -9.81 6.20
N PHE A 29 3.50 -9.75 6.17
CA PHE A 29 2.73 -9.45 7.38
C PHE A 29 2.93 -10.50 8.47
N ASP A 30 2.93 -11.79 8.11
CA ASP A 30 3.09 -12.88 9.07
C ASP A 30 4.50 -12.95 9.67
N SER A 31 5.51 -12.40 8.98
CA SER A 31 6.89 -12.38 9.45
C SER A 31 7.22 -11.12 10.25
N ARG A 32 6.26 -10.22 10.41
CA ARG A 32 6.45 -8.95 11.11
C ARG A 32 5.63 -8.93 12.39
N ASP A 33 6.17 -8.25 13.39
CA ASP A 33 5.48 -7.95 14.63
C ASP A 33 5.13 -6.46 14.69
N GLU A 34 4.71 -6.00 15.87
CA GLU A 34 4.34 -4.60 16.09
C GLU A 34 5.44 -3.61 15.70
N SER A 35 6.71 -4.04 15.77
CA SER A 35 7.85 -3.17 15.44
C SER A 35 7.86 -2.70 13.99
N CYS A 36 7.15 -3.38 13.08
CA CYS A 36 7.05 -2.94 11.68
C CYS A 36 6.41 -1.55 11.56
N PHE A 37 5.63 -1.13 12.56
CA PHE A 37 5.02 0.21 12.56
C PHE A 37 6.00 1.31 12.93
N ASP A 38 7.15 0.99 13.50
CA ASP A 38 8.17 1.97 13.86
C ASP A 38 8.71 2.72 12.64
N ASN A 39 8.66 2.11 11.45
CA ASN A 39 9.13 2.69 10.20
C ASN A 39 8.03 3.38 9.40
N HIS A 40 6.79 3.35 9.88
CA HIS A 40 5.68 4.01 9.18
C HIS A 40 5.82 5.53 9.29
N PHE A 41 5.98 6.18 8.15
CA PHE A 41 5.85 7.61 8.03
C PHE A 41 4.38 8.01 8.08
N TYR A 42 3.52 7.23 7.44
CA TYR A 42 2.09 7.46 7.37
C TYR A 42 1.38 6.15 7.06
N HIS A 43 0.24 5.91 7.70
CA HIS A 43 -0.60 4.77 7.37
C HIS A 43 -2.07 5.09 7.70
N PHE A 44 -2.99 4.41 7.02
CA PHE A 44 -4.41 4.62 7.23
C PHE A 44 -5.24 3.44 6.74
N ILE A 45 -6.47 3.38 7.26
CA ILE A 45 -7.52 2.50 6.74
C ILE A 45 -8.54 3.39 6.03
N LEU A 46 -8.93 3.00 4.82
CA LEU A 46 -10.05 3.63 4.11
C LEU A 46 -11.33 2.91 4.47
N ASN A 47 -12.33 3.68 4.94
CA ASN A 47 -13.66 3.17 5.30
C ASN A 47 -14.72 3.72 4.33
N ASP A 48 -15.65 2.83 3.85
CA ASP A 48 -16.69 3.23 2.89
C ASP A 48 -17.93 2.30 2.97
N PRO A 49 -18.80 2.37 3.99
CA PRO A 49 -18.59 2.85 5.35
C PRO A 49 -17.73 1.92 6.20
N ASP A 50 -17.64 0.64 5.85
CA ASP A 50 -16.78 -0.34 6.50
C ASP A 50 -15.38 -0.32 5.91
N PRO A 51 -14.36 -0.91 6.56
CA PRO A 51 -13.02 -0.96 6.01
C PRO A 51 -12.98 -1.61 4.64
N VAL A 52 -12.42 -0.90 3.65
CA VAL A 52 -12.32 -1.37 2.25
C VAL A 52 -10.88 -1.48 1.77
N GLY A 53 -9.93 -0.89 2.47
CA GLY A 53 -8.53 -0.94 2.08
C GLY A 53 -7.61 -0.30 3.10
N TYR A 54 -6.31 -0.45 2.83
CA TYR A 54 -5.23 0.01 3.71
C TYR A 54 -4.07 0.54 2.86
N GLY A 55 -3.41 1.56 3.37
CA GLY A 55 -2.22 2.11 2.73
C GLY A 55 -1.19 2.59 3.75
N HIS A 56 0.08 2.51 3.38
CA HIS A 56 1.16 3.03 4.21
C HIS A 56 2.33 3.54 3.39
N LEU A 57 3.09 4.45 4.00
CA LEU A 57 4.39 4.91 3.53
C LEU A 57 5.39 4.61 4.63
N ASP A 58 6.45 3.88 4.29
CA ASP A 58 7.52 3.51 5.22
C ASP A 58 8.81 4.20 4.81
N TYR A 59 9.56 4.69 5.79
CA TYR A 59 10.88 5.25 5.57
C TYR A 59 11.94 4.20 5.89
N ASP A 60 12.72 3.82 4.89
CA ASP A 60 13.75 2.79 5.02
C ASP A 60 14.93 3.10 4.10
N ASP A 61 16.15 3.15 4.66
CA ASP A 61 17.39 3.40 3.91
C ASP A 61 17.31 4.63 2.99
N ASP A 62 16.83 5.75 3.51
CA ASP A 62 16.66 7.01 2.78
C ASP A 62 15.62 6.95 1.65
N LYS A 63 14.85 5.87 1.59
CA LYS A 63 13.78 5.70 0.60
C LYS A 63 12.43 5.63 1.29
N MET A 64 11.43 6.19 0.63
CA MET A 64 10.05 6.08 1.07
C MET A 64 9.37 4.95 0.27
N TRP A 65 8.88 3.92 0.96
CA TRP A 65 8.25 2.76 0.35
C TRP A 65 6.74 2.81 0.54
N LEU A 66 6.02 2.56 -0.54
CA LEU A 66 4.56 2.55 -0.55
C LEU A 66 4.06 1.10 -0.55
N GLY A 67 3.09 0.83 0.35
CA GLY A 67 2.33 -0.39 0.33
C GLY A 67 0.85 -0.08 0.44
N MET A 68 0.02 -0.83 -0.28
CA MET A 68 -1.42 -0.66 -0.23
C MET A 68 -2.14 -1.93 -0.66
N CYS A 69 -3.38 -2.07 -0.21
CA CYS A 69 -4.27 -3.10 -0.70
C CYS A 69 -5.72 -2.64 -0.64
N VAL A 70 -6.52 -3.20 -1.53
CA VAL A 70 -7.99 -3.10 -1.49
C VAL A 70 -8.50 -4.49 -1.11
N PHE A 71 -9.42 -4.55 -0.16
CA PHE A 71 -9.95 -5.83 0.32
C PHE A 71 -10.81 -6.47 -0.78
N ASP A 72 -10.74 -7.80 -0.88
CA ASP A 72 -11.26 -8.56 -2.03
C ASP A 72 -12.68 -8.19 -2.46
N SER A 73 -13.58 -8.01 -1.50
CA SER A 73 -14.98 -7.67 -1.78
C SER A 73 -15.16 -6.28 -2.41
N PHE A 74 -14.11 -5.46 -2.40
CA PHE A 74 -14.17 -4.06 -2.82
C PHE A 74 -13.29 -3.75 -4.02
N ILE A 75 -12.65 -4.76 -4.61
CA ILE A 75 -11.77 -4.59 -5.78
C ILE A 75 -12.60 -4.11 -6.98
N SER A 76 -11.97 -3.27 -7.82
CA SER A 76 -12.54 -2.71 -9.05
C SER A 76 -13.68 -1.70 -8.83
N LYS A 77 -13.76 -1.11 -7.64
CA LYS A 77 -14.75 -0.06 -7.32
C LYS A 77 -14.11 1.34 -7.17
N GLY A 78 -12.85 1.49 -7.58
CA GLY A 78 -12.15 2.78 -7.52
C GLY A 78 -11.43 3.09 -6.22
N HIS A 79 -11.49 2.21 -5.23
CA HIS A 79 -10.86 2.46 -3.92
C HIS A 79 -9.34 2.51 -3.99
N GLY A 80 -8.72 1.67 -4.84
CA GLY A 80 -7.27 1.67 -5.01
C GLY A 80 -6.73 3.02 -5.48
N LYS A 81 -7.43 3.67 -6.38
CA LYS A 81 -7.08 5.01 -6.87
C LYS A 81 -7.12 6.04 -5.75
N ILE A 82 -8.12 5.97 -4.88
CA ILE A 82 -8.27 6.88 -3.75
C ILE A 82 -7.13 6.67 -2.75
N ILE A 83 -6.82 5.41 -2.43
CA ILE A 83 -5.74 5.09 -1.51
C ILE A 83 -4.40 5.58 -2.05
N LEU A 84 -4.09 5.28 -3.31
CA LEU A 84 -2.84 5.70 -3.94
C LEU A 84 -2.70 7.22 -3.93
N LYS A 85 -3.75 7.91 -4.31
CA LYS A 85 -3.75 9.37 -4.35
C LYS A 85 -3.53 9.98 -2.97
N SER A 86 -4.17 9.41 -1.94
CA SER A 86 -3.99 9.86 -0.56
C SER A 86 -2.56 9.65 -0.07
N LEU A 87 -1.93 8.53 -0.44
CA LEU A 87 -0.53 8.28 -0.09
C LEU A 87 0.41 9.26 -0.81
N LEU A 88 0.20 9.49 -2.10
CA LEU A 88 1.03 10.42 -2.87
C LEU A 88 0.92 11.86 -2.32
N ASP A 89 -0.26 12.26 -1.87
CA ASP A 89 -0.46 13.58 -1.28
C ASP A 89 0.32 13.74 0.04
N LYS A 90 0.57 12.66 0.76
CA LYS A 90 1.29 12.67 2.05
C LYS A 90 2.80 12.54 1.92
N ARG A 91 3.32 12.24 0.73
CA ARG A 91 4.75 11.97 0.56
C ARG A 91 5.65 13.19 0.77
N GLY A 92 5.10 14.41 0.73
CA GLY A 92 5.92 15.62 0.72
C GLY A 92 6.77 15.70 -0.54
N LYS A 93 8.09 15.84 -0.39
CA LYS A 93 9.04 15.88 -1.50
C LYS A 93 9.76 14.56 -1.73
N HIS A 94 9.35 13.49 -1.04
CA HIS A 94 10.03 12.21 -1.13
C HIS A 94 9.74 11.51 -2.46
N GLU A 95 10.78 10.88 -3.02
CA GLU A 95 10.62 9.92 -4.09
C GLU A 95 10.00 8.65 -3.50
N ILE A 96 8.98 8.11 -4.17
CA ILE A 96 8.27 6.94 -3.68
C ILE A 96 8.70 5.71 -4.45
N HIS A 97 8.98 4.64 -3.73
CA HIS A 97 9.33 3.34 -4.28
C HIS A 97 8.26 2.31 -3.90
N LEU A 98 8.05 1.34 -4.75
CA LEU A 98 7.21 0.19 -4.44
C LEU A 98 7.68 -1.04 -5.20
N THR A 99 7.25 -2.19 -4.73
CA THR A 99 7.38 -3.44 -5.46
C THR A 99 5.98 -3.97 -5.76
N VAL A 100 5.83 -4.62 -6.90
CA VAL A 100 4.56 -5.22 -7.31
C VAL A 100 4.83 -6.54 -8.03
N ASP A 101 4.00 -7.54 -7.74
CA ASP A 101 4.10 -8.83 -8.42
C ASP A 101 3.74 -8.68 -9.89
N LYS A 102 4.48 -9.35 -10.77
CA LYS A 102 4.28 -9.24 -12.23
C LYS A 102 2.91 -9.72 -12.68
N ASP A 103 2.26 -10.60 -11.91
CA ASP A 103 0.92 -11.09 -12.21
C ASP A 103 -0.20 -10.20 -11.65
N ASN A 104 0.13 -9.18 -10.88
CA ASN A 104 -0.84 -8.24 -10.32
C ASN A 104 -1.12 -7.11 -11.32
N PHE A 105 -1.83 -7.45 -12.41
CA PHE A 105 -2.06 -6.54 -13.53
C PHE A 105 -2.85 -5.29 -13.14
N LYS A 106 -3.80 -5.42 -12.22
CA LYS A 106 -4.60 -4.27 -11.75
C LYS A 106 -3.74 -3.24 -11.05
N ALA A 107 -2.87 -3.70 -10.13
CA ALA A 107 -1.97 -2.82 -9.41
C ALA A 107 -0.94 -2.17 -10.36
N ILE A 108 -0.35 -2.96 -11.26
CA ILE A 108 0.60 -2.46 -12.25
C ILE A 108 -0.02 -1.33 -13.07
N ASN A 109 -1.23 -1.55 -13.61
CA ASN A 109 -1.93 -0.55 -14.40
C ASN A 109 -2.23 0.70 -13.58
N LEU A 110 -2.63 0.53 -12.32
CA LEU A 110 -2.90 1.64 -11.42
C LEU A 110 -1.65 2.49 -11.21
N TYR A 111 -0.52 1.87 -10.88
CA TYR A 111 0.72 2.59 -10.62
C TYR A 111 1.24 3.29 -11.86
N LEU A 112 1.29 2.60 -13.00
CA LEU A 112 1.77 3.20 -14.25
C LEU A 112 0.89 4.36 -14.69
N SER A 113 -0.44 4.25 -14.53
CA SER A 113 -1.36 5.33 -14.89
C SER A 113 -1.22 6.56 -14.01
N HIS A 114 -0.60 6.42 -12.84
CA HIS A 114 -0.36 7.54 -11.91
C HIS A 114 1.07 8.07 -11.94
N GLY A 115 1.86 7.68 -12.94
CA GLY A 115 3.18 8.25 -13.16
C GLY A 115 4.34 7.43 -12.60
N PHE A 116 4.08 6.27 -12.03
CA PHE A 116 5.16 5.36 -11.64
C PHE A 116 5.85 4.79 -12.85
N LYS A 117 7.15 4.55 -12.72
CA LYS A 117 7.99 3.94 -13.76
C LYS A 117 8.67 2.71 -13.20
N ILE A 118 8.79 1.67 -14.04
CA ILE A 118 9.54 0.47 -13.70
C ILE A 118 11.01 0.74 -13.95
N TYR A 119 11.87 0.49 -12.95
CA TYR A 119 13.32 0.71 -13.11
C TYR A 119 14.15 -0.56 -12.90
N LYS A 120 13.55 -1.61 -12.36
CA LYS A 120 14.22 -2.87 -12.08
C LYS A 120 13.20 -3.98 -12.05
N GLN A 121 13.63 -5.20 -12.36
CA GLN A 121 12.76 -6.38 -12.25
C GLN A 121 13.54 -7.60 -11.85
N THR A 122 12.86 -8.52 -11.19
CA THR A 122 13.29 -9.90 -10.97
C THR A 122 12.36 -10.80 -11.78
N ASP A 123 12.48 -12.13 -11.63
CA ASP A 123 11.59 -13.06 -12.34
C ASP A 123 10.11 -12.84 -12.00
N ASN A 124 9.81 -12.40 -10.78
CA ASN A 124 8.43 -12.32 -10.28
C ASN A 124 7.97 -10.92 -9.89
N ILE A 125 8.86 -9.95 -9.82
CA ILE A 125 8.59 -8.64 -9.21
C ILE A 125 9.08 -7.50 -10.10
N PHE A 126 8.27 -6.44 -10.21
CA PHE A 126 8.70 -5.14 -10.71
C PHE A 126 9.01 -4.21 -9.55
N TYR A 127 10.11 -3.44 -9.67
CA TYR A 127 10.44 -2.32 -8.82
C TYR A 127 10.07 -1.04 -9.54
N CYS A 128 9.24 -0.22 -8.91
CA CYS A 128 8.73 1.01 -9.50
C CYS A 128 9.09 2.21 -8.62
N TYR A 129 9.15 3.39 -9.24
CA TYR A 129 9.35 4.62 -8.53
C TYR A 129 8.47 5.74 -9.08
N TYR A 130 8.18 6.69 -8.21
CA TYR A 130 7.48 7.92 -8.55
C TYR A 130 8.33 9.10 -8.06
N LYS A 131 8.68 9.97 -8.96
CA LYS A 131 9.48 11.16 -8.64
C LYS A 131 8.73 12.41 -9.07
N ASN A 132 8.62 13.34 -8.14
CA ASN A 132 8.02 14.64 -8.44
C ASN A 132 9.06 15.48 -9.20
N THR A 133 8.71 15.86 -10.41
CA THR A 133 9.56 16.73 -11.23
C THR A 133 9.19 18.20 -11.02
#